data_ac7c610c5213285c88be5463cc03d933
#
_entry.id   ac7c610c5213285c88be5463cc03d933
#
_cell.length_a   1.000
_cell.length_b   1.000
_cell.length_c   1.000
_cell.angle_alpha   90.00
_cell.angle_beta   90.00
_cell.angle_gamma   90.00
#
_symmetry.space_group_name_H-M   'P 1'
#
loop_
_entity.id
_entity.type
_entity.pdbx_description
1 polymer ?
#
loop_
_entity_poly.entity_id
_entity_poly.type
_entity_poly.pdbx_seq_one_letter_code
_entity_poly.pdbx_strand_id
1 'polypeptide(L)'
;MIEVGPEVFHPADVLEALAPDAARRGRDDAEAQARTDIEQAVCEQFPSPIAVPFHGFIEGPRQALTRLHRLRDTWESLVRLLASLAISEAAAIGSPFASLKLRDGSDQGWRRCKRQDLFSNKLSVRIGLVEGVLHRAHELGVPLKLTSLIPLDVLEEVRRLNVVRNGFSHEATKSDAQAQAIIDDAYPVLRDLLLDLRDLQSVELIRVRTLLPGNRAEIERLIGHAQSRRFRELEFDQQAASVAMSAGSVDGLDRVLARIDDLMLDLSPFVYAGDDDTGHRTRVFEFKSKSADVWSLECVADSTTRSSPSTPHENLLGRFQSLFEDVGGRV
;
A
#
# COMPACT_ATOMS: atom_id res chain seq x y z
N MET A 1 19.04 -29.80 14.07
CA MET A 1 19.42 -30.95 13.23
C MET A 1 19.57 -32.15 14.11
N ILE A 2 19.15 -33.34 13.65
CA ILE A 2 19.25 -34.59 14.39
C ILE A 2 20.36 -35.44 13.74
N GLU A 3 21.35 -35.86 14.53
CA GLU A 3 22.46 -36.67 14.05
C GLU A 3 22.15 -38.16 14.30
N VAL A 4 22.18 -38.96 13.25
CA VAL A 4 22.02 -40.42 13.32
C VAL A 4 23.18 -41.05 12.59
N GLY A 5 24.24 -41.42 13.31
CA GLY A 5 25.49 -41.89 12.72
C GLY A 5 26.20 -40.77 11.95
N PRO A 6 26.67 -41.01 10.73
CA PRO A 6 27.32 -39.99 9.90
C PRO A 6 26.33 -39.05 9.18
N GLU A 7 25.02 -39.28 9.30
CA GLU A 7 23.99 -38.54 8.62
C GLU A 7 23.32 -37.49 9.52
N VAL A 8 23.06 -36.32 8.95
CA VAL A 8 22.42 -35.19 9.64
C VAL A 8 21.08 -34.95 8.99
N PHE A 9 20.00 -35.08 9.74
CA PHE A 9 18.63 -34.88 9.25
C PHE A 9 18.00 -33.63 9.82
N HIS A 10 17.15 -33.00 9.02
CA HIS A 10 16.29 -31.96 9.54
C HIS A 10 15.19 -32.60 10.41
N PRO A 11 14.86 -32.03 11.60
CA PRO A 11 13.84 -32.61 12.50
C PRO A 11 12.49 -32.84 11.81
N ALA A 12 12.10 -31.99 10.88
CA ALA A 12 10.87 -32.11 10.11
C ALA A 12 10.84 -33.36 9.22
N ASP A 13 11.96 -33.68 8.56
CA ASP A 13 12.09 -34.87 7.69
C ASP A 13 11.97 -36.16 8.48
N VAL A 14 12.59 -36.18 9.67
CA VAL A 14 12.49 -37.34 10.61
C VAL A 14 11.05 -37.49 11.08
N LEU A 15 10.38 -36.42 11.46
CA LEU A 15 8.99 -36.46 11.91
C LEU A 15 8.07 -36.93 10.81
N GLU A 16 8.28 -36.47 9.56
CA GLU A 16 7.49 -36.87 8.38
C GLU A 16 7.65 -38.36 8.07
N ALA A 17 8.87 -38.91 8.22
CA ALA A 17 9.15 -40.33 7.99
C ALA A 17 8.58 -41.23 9.07
N LEU A 18 8.64 -40.82 10.36
CA LEU A 18 8.25 -41.64 11.50
C LEU A 18 6.79 -41.48 11.91
N ALA A 19 6.20 -40.30 11.70
CA ALA A 19 4.85 -39.98 12.13
C ALA A 19 4.16 -38.98 11.14
N PRO A 20 3.84 -39.43 9.92
CA PRO A 20 3.34 -38.52 8.84
C PRO A 20 2.06 -37.77 9.22
N ASP A 21 1.16 -38.41 9.99
CA ASP A 21 -0.06 -37.73 10.44
C ASP A 21 0.21 -36.63 11.51
N ALA A 22 1.22 -36.84 12.34
CA ALA A 22 1.64 -35.81 13.30
C ALA A 22 2.36 -34.66 12.60
N ALA A 23 3.21 -34.96 11.61
CA ALA A 23 3.87 -33.97 10.77
C ALA A 23 2.87 -33.13 9.99
N ARG A 24 1.83 -33.76 9.43
CA ARG A 24 0.74 -33.06 8.73
C ARG A 24 -0.01 -32.12 9.67
N ARG A 25 -0.49 -32.62 10.82
CA ARG A 25 -1.16 -31.77 11.82
C ARG A 25 -0.29 -30.61 12.27
N GLY A 26 1.01 -30.85 12.53
CA GLY A 26 1.94 -29.78 12.90
C GLY A 26 2.11 -28.72 11.83
N ARG A 27 2.10 -29.09 10.55
CA ARG A 27 2.08 -28.10 9.43
C ARG A 27 0.78 -27.34 9.39
N ASP A 28 -0.36 -28.03 9.46
CA ASP A 28 -1.69 -27.40 9.42
C ASP A 28 -1.87 -26.40 10.58
N ASP A 29 -1.41 -26.76 11.79
CA ASP A 29 -1.42 -25.89 12.96
C ASP A 29 -0.50 -24.68 12.78
N ALA A 30 0.70 -24.88 12.24
CA ALA A 30 1.66 -23.80 11.98
C ALA A 30 1.13 -22.82 10.90
N GLU A 31 0.51 -23.35 9.86
CA GLU A 31 -0.14 -22.51 8.84
C GLU A 31 -1.32 -21.74 9.41
N ALA A 32 -2.17 -22.38 10.22
CA ALA A 32 -3.29 -21.71 10.87
C ALA A 32 -2.81 -20.59 11.81
N GLN A 33 -1.72 -20.83 12.54
CA GLN A 33 -1.10 -19.82 13.40
C GLN A 33 -0.53 -18.67 12.58
N ALA A 34 0.23 -18.95 11.51
CA ALA A 34 0.78 -17.92 10.63
C ALA A 34 -0.33 -17.03 10.01
N ARG A 35 -1.46 -17.64 9.69
CA ARG A 35 -2.65 -16.91 9.20
C ARG A 35 -3.23 -15.99 10.26
N THR A 36 -3.33 -16.44 11.49
CA THR A 36 -3.81 -15.61 12.61
C THR A 36 -2.83 -14.50 12.92
N ASP A 37 -1.55 -14.80 12.93
CA ASP A 37 -0.48 -13.81 13.20
C ASP A 37 -0.45 -12.71 12.15
N ILE A 38 -0.64 -13.05 10.86
CA ILE A 38 -0.69 -12.01 9.81
C ILE A 38 -1.94 -11.15 9.90
N GLU A 39 -3.12 -11.71 10.23
CA GLU A 39 -4.33 -10.95 10.41
C GLU A 39 -4.17 -9.91 11.54
N GLN A 40 -3.60 -10.32 12.66
CA GLN A 40 -3.29 -9.42 13.76
C GLN A 40 -2.23 -8.38 13.37
N ALA A 41 -1.15 -8.80 12.70
CA ALA A 41 -0.11 -7.89 12.25
C ALA A 41 -0.65 -6.82 11.29
N VAL A 42 -1.50 -7.21 10.35
CA VAL A 42 -2.16 -6.25 9.43
C VAL A 42 -3.00 -5.24 10.20
N CYS A 43 -3.83 -5.72 11.14
CA CYS A 43 -4.68 -4.83 11.93
C CYS A 43 -3.90 -3.87 12.84
N GLU A 44 -2.73 -4.25 13.35
CA GLU A 44 -2.02 -3.49 14.39
C GLU A 44 -0.79 -2.76 13.89
N GLN A 45 -0.10 -3.27 12.86
CA GLN A 45 1.24 -2.85 12.48
C GLN A 45 1.36 -2.34 11.05
N PHE A 46 0.44 -2.69 10.16
CA PHE A 46 0.48 -2.19 8.79
C PHE A 46 0.07 -0.71 8.73
N PRO A 47 0.44 0.00 7.65
CA PRO A 47 -0.04 1.34 7.38
C PRO A 47 -1.56 1.44 7.44
N SER A 48 -2.08 2.49 8.10
CA SER A 48 -3.53 2.65 8.32
C SER A 48 -4.41 2.55 7.07
N PRO A 49 -3.98 2.96 5.85
CA PRO A 49 -4.76 2.74 4.64
C PRO A 49 -5.14 1.27 4.39
N ILE A 50 -4.28 0.34 4.78
CA ILE A 50 -4.52 -1.11 4.66
C ILE A 50 -5.21 -1.64 5.91
N ALA A 51 -4.69 -1.28 7.08
CA ALA A 51 -5.14 -1.84 8.36
C ALA A 51 -6.60 -1.50 8.70
N VAL A 52 -7.06 -0.28 8.38
CA VAL A 52 -8.42 0.17 8.73
C VAL A 52 -9.51 -0.58 7.98
N PRO A 53 -9.51 -0.67 6.64
CA PRO A 53 -10.52 -1.44 5.93
C PRO A 53 -10.40 -2.95 6.21
N PHE A 54 -9.19 -3.48 6.39
CA PHE A 54 -8.96 -4.89 6.72
C PHE A 54 -9.56 -5.26 8.09
N HIS A 55 -9.31 -4.46 9.12
CA HIS A 55 -9.95 -4.63 10.43
C HIS A 55 -11.48 -4.56 10.31
N GLY A 56 -12.02 -3.62 9.49
CA GLY A 56 -13.43 -3.54 9.21
C GLY A 56 -14.01 -4.78 8.50
N PHE A 57 -13.17 -5.51 7.75
CA PHE A 57 -13.52 -6.80 7.16
C PHE A 57 -13.52 -7.94 8.20
N ILE A 58 -12.49 -8.01 9.06
CA ILE A 58 -12.34 -9.08 10.07
C ILE A 58 -13.36 -8.92 11.21
N GLU A 59 -13.41 -7.74 11.82
CA GLU A 59 -14.17 -7.46 13.05
C GLU A 59 -15.47 -6.68 12.84
N GLY A 60 -15.75 -6.30 11.58
CA GLY A 60 -16.92 -5.49 11.23
C GLY A 60 -18.24 -6.29 11.18
N PRO A 61 -19.30 -5.66 10.64
CA PRO A 61 -20.61 -6.29 10.51
C PRO A 61 -20.55 -7.64 9.80
N ARG A 62 -21.31 -8.64 10.31
CA ARG A 62 -21.33 -10.02 9.77
C ARG A 62 -22.05 -10.15 8.42
N GLN A 63 -22.76 -9.12 7.96
CA GLN A 63 -23.45 -9.14 6.67
C GLN A 63 -22.43 -9.32 5.52
N ALA A 64 -22.61 -10.36 4.73
CA ALA A 64 -21.65 -10.77 3.71
C ALA A 64 -21.37 -9.66 2.67
N LEU A 65 -22.41 -8.94 2.24
CA LEU A 65 -22.25 -7.84 1.29
C LEU A 65 -21.37 -6.70 1.86
N THR A 66 -21.56 -6.33 3.12
CA THR A 66 -20.73 -5.32 3.79
C THR A 66 -19.29 -5.77 3.93
N ARG A 67 -19.06 -7.03 4.30
CA ARG A 67 -17.73 -7.62 4.38
C ARG A 67 -17.04 -7.65 3.01
N LEU A 68 -17.76 -8.00 1.95
CA LEU A 68 -17.22 -7.99 0.58
C LEU A 68 -16.77 -6.58 0.17
N HIS A 69 -17.53 -5.54 0.52
CA HIS A 69 -17.11 -4.16 0.29
C HIS A 69 -15.82 -3.82 1.05
N ARG A 70 -15.69 -4.21 2.32
CA ARG A 70 -14.47 -3.99 3.11
C ARG A 70 -13.26 -4.75 2.57
N LEU A 71 -13.46 -5.99 2.10
CA LEU A 71 -12.43 -6.77 1.43
C LEU A 71 -11.92 -6.06 0.17
N ARG A 72 -12.86 -5.56 -0.64
CA ARG A 72 -12.54 -4.75 -1.83
C ARG A 72 -11.77 -3.48 -1.45
N ASP A 73 -12.25 -2.75 -0.45
CA ASP A 73 -11.64 -1.49 -0.01
C ASP A 73 -10.20 -1.73 0.48
N THR A 74 -9.95 -2.84 1.20
CA THR A 74 -8.60 -3.25 1.62
C THR A 74 -7.68 -3.46 0.42
N TRP A 75 -8.16 -4.18 -0.58
CA TRP A 75 -7.42 -4.44 -1.80
C TRP A 75 -7.11 -3.15 -2.58
N GLU A 76 -8.11 -2.29 -2.75
CA GLU A 76 -7.95 -1.03 -3.46
C GLU A 76 -6.96 -0.10 -2.76
N SER A 77 -7.03 0.01 -1.42
CA SER A 77 -6.10 0.80 -0.62
C SER A 77 -4.67 0.24 -0.67
N LEU A 78 -4.51 -1.08 -0.62
CA LEU A 78 -3.21 -1.71 -0.80
C LEU A 78 -2.56 -1.27 -2.11
N VAL A 79 -3.27 -1.44 -3.24
CA VAL A 79 -2.74 -1.06 -4.56
C VAL A 79 -2.46 0.44 -4.67
N ARG A 80 -3.33 1.29 -4.11
CA ARG A 80 -3.14 2.75 -4.10
C ARG A 80 -1.91 3.15 -3.30
N LEU A 81 -1.71 2.56 -2.13
CA LEU A 81 -0.54 2.83 -1.30
C LEU A 81 0.75 2.38 -1.99
N LEU A 82 0.79 1.15 -2.53
CA LEU A 82 1.96 0.63 -3.25
C LEU A 82 2.33 1.53 -4.44
N ALA A 83 1.34 1.97 -5.22
CA ALA A 83 1.57 2.88 -6.33
C ALA A 83 2.10 4.24 -5.85
N SER A 84 1.56 4.77 -4.75
CA SER A 84 2.01 6.06 -4.18
C SER A 84 3.44 5.98 -3.68
N LEU A 85 3.83 4.89 -3.01
CA LEU A 85 5.19 4.63 -2.57
C LEU A 85 6.15 4.53 -3.77
N ALA A 86 5.80 3.69 -4.76
CA ALA A 86 6.64 3.43 -5.93
C ALA A 86 6.95 4.71 -6.72
N ILE A 87 5.92 5.49 -7.07
CA ILE A 87 6.12 6.72 -7.84
C ILE A 87 6.80 7.81 -7.03
N SER A 88 6.59 7.87 -5.70
CA SER A 88 7.26 8.84 -4.83
C SER A 88 8.74 8.52 -4.68
N GLU A 89 9.12 7.26 -4.53
CA GLU A 89 10.53 6.85 -4.48
C GLU A 89 11.22 7.08 -5.83
N ALA A 90 10.59 6.68 -6.94
CA ALA A 90 11.11 6.93 -8.29
C ALA A 90 11.32 8.42 -8.56
N ALA A 91 10.38 9.28 -8.13
CA ALA A 91 10.50 10.73 -8.27
C ALA A 91 11.60 11.32 -7.40
N ALA A 92 11.81 10.80 -6.19
CA ALA A 92 12.88 11.23 -5.28
C ALA A 92 14.28 10.91 -5.85
N ILE A 93 14.42 9.77 -6.54
CA ILE A 93 15.68 9.40 -7.22
C ILE A 93 15.87 10.22 -8.51
N GLY A 94 14.78 10.53 -9.22
CA GLY A 94 14.79 11.45 -10.34
C GLY A 94 15.20 10.84 -11.68
N SER A 95 16.27 11.36 -12.31
CA SER A 95 16.64 11.11 -13.72
C SER A 95 16.74 9.64 -14.17
N PRO A 96 17.15 8.66 -13.36
CA PRO A 96 17.15 7.26 -13.75
C PRO A 96 15.76 6.73 -14.13
N PHE A 97 14.70 7.30 -13.55
CA PHE A 97 13.30 6.94 -13.81
C PHE A 97 12.63 7.82 -14.86
N ALA A 98 13.38 8.68 -15.54
CA ALA A 98 12.82 9.47 -16.63
C ALA A 98 12.22 8.57 -17.72
N SER A 99 11.10 9.05 -18.32
CA SER A 99 10.39 8.30 -19.35
C SER A 99 9.96 6.90 -18.90
N LEU A 100 9.48 6.80 -17.65
CA LEU A 100 8.99 5.55 -17.06
C LEU A 100 8.03 4.83 -18.02
N LYS A 101 8.14 3.52 -18.10
CA LYS A 101 7.19 2.66 -18.81
C LYS A 101 6.31 1.94 -17.81
N LEU A 102 5.07 1.71 -18.17
CA LEU A 102 4.13 0.90 -17.39
C LEU A 102 3.48 -0.16 -18.29
N ARG A 103 3.05 -1.25 -17.67
CA ARG A 103 2.28 -2.30 -18.34
C ARG A 103 0.79 -2.10 -18.03
N ASP A 104 -0.02 -1.93 -19.06
CA ASP A 104 -1.45 -1.67 -18.93
C ASP A 104 -2.24 -2.92 -19.35
N GLY A 105 -2.72 -3.67 -18.35
CA GLY A 105 -3.39 -4.95 -18.57
C GLY A 105 -2.44 -6.15 -18.77
N SER A 106 -2.99 -7.38 -18.77
CA SER A 106 -2.22 -8.62 -18.84
C SER A 106 -1.59 -8.85 -20.21
N ASP A 107 -2.24 -8.41 -21.29
CA ASP A 107 -1.88 -8.73 -22.65
C ASP A 107 -1.27 -7.56 -23.44
N GLN A 108 -1.17 -6.40 -22.82
CA GLN A 108 -0.61 -5.22 -23.46
C GLN A 108 0.89 -5.09 -23.13
N GLY A 109 1.68 -4.79 -24.14
CA GLY A 109 3.09 -4.51 -23.99
C GLY A 109 3.36 -3.27 -23.13
N TRP A 110 4.64 -3.04 -22.82
CA TRP A 110 5.07 -1.85 -22.11
C TRP A 110 4.79 -0.59 -22.93
N ARG A 111 4.12 0.39 -22.32
CA ARG A 111 3.92 1.71 -22.89
C ARG A 111 4.52 2.79 -22.00
N ARG A 112 4.81 3.92 -22.59
CA ARG A 112 5.29 5.09 -21.84
C ARG A 112 4.24 5.58 -20.84
N CYS A 113 4.68 5.91 -19.63
CA CYS A 113 3.86 6.57 -18.63
C CYS A 113 3.52 7.99 -19.10
N LYS A 114 2.25 8.36 -18.94
CA LYS A 114 1.76 9.72 -19.22
C LYS A 114 1.33 10.36 -17.90
N ARG A 115 1.36 11.69 -17.82
CA ARG A 115 0.89 12.44 -16.65
C ARG A 115 -0.51 12.00 -16.19
N GLN A 116 -1.41 11.70 -17.13
CA GLN A 116 -2.77 11.25 -16.83
C GLN A 116 -2.84 9.88 -16.14
N ASP A 117 -1.82 9.05 -16.27
CA ASP A 117 -1.78 7.72 -15.60
C ASP A 117 -1.68 7.86 -14.09
N LEU A 118 -1.06 8.94 -13.59
CA LEU A 118 -1.02 9.24 -12.16
C LEU A 118 -2.41 9.52 -11.58
N PHE A 119 -3.36 9.95 -12.42
CA PHE A 119 -4.75 10.24 -12.02
C PHE A 119 -5.71 9.12 -12.37
N SER A 120 -5.21 8.01 -12.86
CA SER A 120 -6.08 6.88 -13.19
C SER A 120 -6.69 6.31 -11.92
N ASN A 121 -8.01 6.11 -11.94
CA ASN A 121 -8.72 5.34 -10.94
C ASN A 121 -8.72 3.84 -11.23
N LYS A 122 -8.17 3.43 -12.38
CA LYS A 122 -8.04 2.02 -12.77
C LYS A 122 -6.91 1.37 -11.98
N LEU A 123 -7.22 0.34 -11.22
CA LEU A 123 -6.22 -0.40 -10.45
C LEU A 123 -5.16 -1.05 -11.33
N SER A 124 -5.52 -1.52 -12.53
CA SER A 124 -4.56 -2.07 -13.50
C SER A 124 -3.47 -1.07 -13.88
N VAL A 125 -3.81 0.21 -14.03
CA VAL A 125 -2.84 1.27 -14.31
C VAL A 125 -1.92 1.50 -13.10
N ARG A 126 -2.48 1.50 -11.88
CA ARG A 126 -1.70 1.64 -10.65
C ARG A 126 -0.74 0.47 -10.42
N ILE A 127 -1.20 -0.76 -10.65
CA ILE A 127 -0.34 -1.95 -10.63
C ILE A 127 0.76 -1.80 -11.68
N GLY A 128 0.41 -1.36 -12.89
CA GLY A 128 1.38 -1.12 -13.96
C GLY A 128 2.43 -0.04 -13.61
N LEU A 129 2.08 0.97 -12.80
CA LEU A 129 3.04 1.94 -12.28
C LEU A 129 4.04 1.30 -11.31
N VAL A 130 3.56 0.47 -10.36
CA VAL A 130 4.44 -0.27 -9.43
C VAL A 130 5.41 -1.15 -10.22
N GLU A 131 4.89 -1.97 -11.15
CA GLU A 131 5.72 -2.82 -11.99
C GLU A 131 6.74 -2.03 -12.80
N GLY A 132 6.31 -0.92 -13.40
CA GLY A 132 7.19 -0.06 -14.20
C GLY A 132 8.38 0.46 -13.38
N VAL A 133 8.13 0.89 -12.15
CA VAL A 133 9.18 1.36 -11.23
C VAL A 133 10.12 0.22 -10.85
N LEU A 134 9.59 -0.93 -10.42
CA LEU A 134 10.41 -2.06 -9.98
C LEU A 134 11.23 -2.67 -11.12
N HIS A 135 10.64 -2.84 -12.31
CA HIS A 135 11.38 -3.30 -13.49
C HIS A 135 12.46 -2.33 -13.89
N ARG A 136 12.16 -1.01 -13.90
CA ARG A 136 13.15 0.00 -14.25
C ARG A 136 14.32 0.03 -13.27
N ALA A 137 14.03 -0.10 -11.97
CA ALA A 137 15.05 -0.22 -10.94
C ALA A 137 15.97 -1.43 -11.19
N HIS A 138 15.38 -2.58 -11.50
CA HIS A 138 16.11 -3.80 -11.80
C HIS A 138 17.00 -3.64 -13.05
N GLU A 139 16.45 -3.11 -14.15
CA GLU A 139 17.21 -2.85 -15.40
C GLU A 139 18.43 -1.94 -15.18
N LEU A 140 18.27 -0.94 -14.32
CA LEU A 140 19.32 0.06 -14.05
C LEU A 140 20.28 -0.34 -12.93
N GLY A 141 19.99 -1.41 -12.18
CA GLY A 141 20.72 -1.77 -10.97
C GLY A 141 20.60 -0.70 -9.86
N VAL A 142 19.52 0.08 -9.86
CA VAL A 142 19.26 1.11 -8.84
C VAL A 142 18.53 0.45 -7.67
N PRO A 143 19.11 0.46 -6.46
CA PRO A 143 18.44 -0.09 -5.30
C PRO A 143 17.28 0.82 -4.88
N LEU A 144 16.07 0.27 -4.80
CA LEU A 144 14.93 0.91 -4.18
C LEU A 144 14.68 0.28 -2.81
N LYS A 145 14.28 1.08 -1.82
CA LYS A 145 13.74 0.56 -0.55
C LYS A 145 12.48 -0.27 -0.81
N LEU A 146 11.68 0.16 -1.76
CA LEU A 146 10.45 -0.53 -2.16
C LEU A 146 10.71 -1.96 -2.70
N THR A 147 11.85 -2.22 -3.36
CA THR A 147 12.17 -3.57 -3.87
C THR A 147 12.42 -4.58 -2.76
N SER A 148 12.79 -4.13 -1.56
CA SER A 148 12.90 -5.00 -0.38
C SER A 148 11.54 -5.31 0.26
N LEU A 149 10.52 -4.51 -0.03
CA LEU A 149 9.18 -4.64 0.54
C LEU A 149 8.21 -5.39 -0.39
N ILE A 150 8.45 -5.35 -1.70
CA ILE A 150 7.57 -5.90 -2.72
C ILE A 150 8.39 -6.80 -3.65
N PRO A 151 8.40 -8.10 -3.42
CA PRO A 151 8.96 -9.06 -4.36
C PRO A 151 8.27 -8.98 -5.73
N LEU A 152 9.02 -9.12 -6.82
CA LEU A 152 8.46 -8.99 -8.18
C LEU A 152 7.41 -10.06 -8.51
N ASP A 153 7.57 -11.27 -7.99
CA ASP A 153 6.66 -12.39 -8.17
C ASP A 153 5.30 -12.12 -7.49
N VAL A 154 5.27 -11.38 -6.41
CA VAL A 154 4.03 -10.96 -5.74
C VAL A 154 3.13 -10.11 -6.65
N LEU A 155 3.69 -9.39 -7.62
CA LEU A 155 2.90 -8.56 -8.53
C LEU A 155 1.95 -9.37 -9.43
N GLU A 156 2.25 -10.60 -9.72
CA GLU A 156 1.32 -11.49 -10.47
C GLU A 156 0.08 -11.82 -9.60
N GLU A 157 0.25 -12.06 -8.30
CA GLU A 157 -0.87 -12.27 -7.38
C GLU A 157 -1.71 -10.98 -7.22
N VAL A 158 -1.04 -9.82 -7.18
CA VAL A 158 -1.70 -8.51 -7.21
C VAL A 158 -2.57 -8.37 -8.46
N ARG A 159 -2.11 -8.79 -9.62
CA ARG A 159 -2.89 -8.79 -10.87
C ARG A 159 -4.06 -9.76 -10.82
N ARG A 160 -3.83 -10.97 -10.33
CA ARG A 160 -4.85 -12.00 -10.18
C ARG A 160 -6.03 -11.53 -9.33
N LEU A 161 -5.75 -10.92 -8.17
CA LEU A 161 -6.78 -10.33 -7.33
C LEU A 161 -7.56 -9.22 -8.05
N ASN A 162 -6.91 -8.43 -8.91
CA ASN A 162 -7.60 -7.41 -9.68
C ASN A 162 -8.60 -8.01 -10.69
N VAL A 163 -8.28 -9.18 -11.28
CA VAL A 163 -9.22 -9.91 -12.15
C VAL A 163 -10.43 -10.37 -11.35
N VAL A 164 -10.21 -11.00 -10.19
CA VAL A 164 -11.29 -11.44 -9.28
C VAL A 164 -12.16 -10.24 -8.86
N ARG A 165 -11.55 -9.14 -8.42
CA ARG A 165 -12.26 -7.91 -8.03
C ARG A 165 -13.11 -7.36 -9.17
N ASN A 166 -12.59 -7.32 -10.40
CA ASN A 166 -13.33 -6.81 -11.54
C ASN A 166 -14.57 -7.67 -11.84
N GLY A 167 -14.48 -8.97 -11.67
CA GLY A 167 -15.61 -9.89 -11.86
C GLY A 167 -16.81 -9.58 -10.97
N PHE A 168 -16.60 -9.11 -9.74
CA PHE A 168 -17.72 -8.79 -8.84
C PHE A 168 -18.07 -7.31 -8.72
N SER A 169 -17.23 -6.40 -9.20
CA SER A 169 -17.48 -4.96 -9.09
C SER A 169 -18.47 -4.41 -10.10
N HIS A 170 -18.67 -5.12 -11.20
CA HIS A 170 -19.54 -4.69 -12.30
C HIS A 170 -20.94 -5.32 -12.30
N GLU A 171 -21.19 -6.29 -11.42
CA GLU A 171 -22.50 -6.91 -11.31
C GLU A 171 -23.41 -6.13 -10.38
N ALA A 172 -24.65 -5.89 -10.82
CA ALA A 172 -25.70 -5.31 -9.99
C ALA A 172 -26.05 -6.24 -8.83
N THR A 173 -26.42 -5.64 -7.72
CA THR A 173 -26.89 -6.20 -6.44
C THR A 173 -26.72 -7.71 -6.25
N LYS A 174 -25.67 -8.11 -5.51
CA LYS A 174 -25.43 -9.50 -5.14
C LYS A 174 -26.30 -9.90 -3.94
N SER A 175 -26.71 -11.16 -3.89
CA SER A 175 -27.26 -11.75 -2.66
C SER A 175 -26.12 -11.97 -1.64
N ASP A 176 -26.48 -12.08 -0.36
CA ASP A 176 -25.51 -12.40 0.70
C ASP A 176 -24.79 -13.74 0.43
N ALA A 177 -25.48 -14.72 -0.12
CA ALA A 177 -24.85 -16.02 -0.50
C ALA A 177 -23.80 -15.85 -1.61
N GLN A 178 -24.07 -15.04 -2.63
CA GLN A 178 -23.10 -14.73 -3.67
C GLN A 178 -21.91 -13.94 -3.13
N ALA A 179 -22.19 -12.96 -2.26
CA ALA A 179 -21.15 -12.18 -1.60
C ALA A 179 -20.25 -13.08 -0.73
N GLN A 180 -20.82 -14.03 0.01
CA GLN A 180 -20.06 -14.96 0.82
C GLN A 180 -19.19 -15.88 -0.03
N ALA A 181 -19.72 -16.44 -1.12
CA ALA A 181 -18.92 -17.28 -2.03
C ALA A 181 -17.70 -16.53 -2.60
N ILE A 182 -17.87 -15.25 -2.96
CA ILE A 182 -16.74 -14.43 -3.44
C ILE A 182 -15.72 -14.18 -2.32
N ILE A 183 -16.18 -13.95 -1.08
CA ILE A 183 -15.28 -13.78 0.06
C ILE A 183 -14.48 -15.06 0.30
N ASP A 184 -15.13 -16.22 0.26
CA ASP A 184 -14.49 -17.52 0.48
C ASP A 184 -13.39 -17.80 -0.55
N ASP A 185 -13.56 -17.32 -1.80
CA ASP A 185 -12.56 -17.46 -2.86
C ASP A 185 -11.45 -16.38 -2.80
N ALA A 186 -11.82 -15.13 -2.53
CA ALA A 186 -10.89 -13.99 -2.64
C ALA A 186 -10.08 -13.74 -1.36
N TYR A 187 -10.68 -13.98 -0.19
CA TYR A 187 -10.00 -13.66 1.08
C TYR A 187 -8.73 -14.48 1.32
N PRO A 188 -8.68 -15.81 1.09
CA PRO A 188 -7.44 -16.57 1.22
C PRO A 188 -6.31 -15.99 0.36
N VAL A 189 -6.62 -15.59 -0.88
CA VAL A 189 -5.63 -15.02 -1.81
C VAL A 189 -5.12 -13.67 -1.29
N LEU A 190 -6.02 -12.79 -0.81
CA LEU A 190 -5.59 -11.50 -0.22
C LEU A 190 -4.75 -11.70 1.04
N ARG A 191 -5.13 -12.64 1.91
CA ARG A 191 -4.40 -12.91 3.15
C ARG A 191 -2.99 -13.44 2.86
N ASP A 192 -2.86 -14.38 1.93
CA ASP A 192 -1.58 -14.95 1.56
C ASP A 192 -0.70 -13.87 0.89
N LEU A 193 -1.27 -13.00 0.06
CA LEU A 193 -0.58 -11.80 -0.46
C LEU A 193 -0.11 -10.85 0.65
N LEU A 194 -0.93 -10.60 1.68
CA LEU A 194 -0.52 -9.76 2.81
C LEU A 194 0.60 -10.40 3.64
N LEU A 195 0.65 -11.74 3.69
CA LEU A 195 1.75 -12.48 4.31
C LEU A 195 3.06 -12.30 3.51
N ASP A 196 3.00 -12.37 2.18
CA ASP A 196 4.14 -12.12 1.30
C ASP A 196 4.62 -10.66 1.37
N LEU A 197 3.69 -9.74 1.62
CA LEU A 197 3.95 -8.30 1.81
C LEU A 197 4.14 -7.89 3.28
N ARG A 198 4.43 -8.84 4.18
CA ARG A 198 4.54 -8.58 5.62
C ARG A 198 5.54 -7.46 5.96
N ASP A 199 6.56 -7.26 5.13
CA ASP A 199 7.58 -6.23 5.35
C ASP A 199 7.02 -4.80 5.20
N LEU A 200 5.79 -4.64 4.68
CA LEU A 200 5.07 -3.35 4.71
C LEU A 200 4.80 -2.84 6.15
N GLN A 201 4.87 -3.69 7.17
CA GLN A 201 4.83 -3.27 8.58
C GLN A 201 6.00 -2.33 8.95
N SER A 202 7.10 -2.35 8.19
CA SER A 202 8.23 -1.43 8.38
C SER A 202 7.99 -0.04 7.78
N VAL A 203 6.97 0.12 6.93
CA VAL A 203 6.60 1.41 6.34
C VAL A 203 5.83 2.22 7.37
N GLU A 204 6.44 3.28 7.86
CA GLU A 204 5.80 4.18 8.81
C GLU A 204 5.19 5.39 8.08
N LEU A 205 3.86 5.45 8.03
CA LEU A 205 3.18 6.66 7.57
C LEU A 205 3.10 7.66 8.71
N ILE A 206 3.49 8.91 8.42
CA ILE A 206 3.53 9.98 9.41
C ILE A 206 2.84 11.23 8.90
N ARG A 207 2.23 11.94 9.84
CA ARG A 207 1.69 13.28 9.68
C ARG A 207 2.50 14.22 10.58
N VAL A 208 3.10 15.25 10.01
CA VAL A 208 3.82 16.25 10.79
C VAL A 208 2.80 17.18 11.45
N ARG A 209 2.86 17.30 12.79
CA ARG A 209 1.96 18.14 13.57
C ARG A 209 2.59 19.49 13.89
N THR A 210 3.81 19.47 14.36
CA THR A 210 4.54 20.68 14.80
C THR A 210 6.00 20.51 14.48
N LEU A 211 6.58 21.48 13.79
CA LEU A 211 8.03 21.55 13.60
C LEU A 211 8.68 22.10 14.87
N LEU A 212 9.73 21.45 15.32
CA LEU A 212 10.51 21.79 16.49
C LEU A 212 11.93 22.24 16.09
N PRO A 213 12.64 23.01 16.93
CA PRO A 213 14.02 23.38 16.67
C PRO A 213 14.95 22.16 16.51
N GLY A 214 15.98 22.27 15.67
CA GLY A 214 17.02 21.25 15.52
C GLY A 214 16.60 20.03 14.72
N ASN A 215 15.92 20.23 13.59
CA ASN A 215 15.45 19.15 12.69
C ASN A 215 14.55 18.12 13.38
N ARG A 216 13.77 18.54 14.35
CA ARG A 216 12.82 17.69 15.07
C ARG A 216 11.40 18.09 14.71
N ALA A 217 10.49 17.14 14.84
CA ALA A 217 9.06 17.43 14.78
C ALA A 217 8.28 16.53 15.74
N GLU A 218 7.17 17.06 16.23
CA GLU A 218 6.10 16.22 16.76
C GLU A 218 5.34 15.63 15.57
N ILE A 219 5.29 14.31 15.51
CA ILE A 219 4.63 13.58 14.46
C ILE A 219 3.50 12.73 15.02
N GLU A 220 2.53 12.45 14.18
CA GLU A 220 1.48 11.47 14.41
C GLU A 220 1.71 10.28 13.49
N ARG A 221 1.74 9.06 14.07
CA ARG A 221 1.90 7.82 13.31
C ARG A 221 0.56 7.30 12.84
N LEU A 222 0.47 6.99 11.56
CA LEU A 222 -0.71 6.43 10.90
C LEU A 222 -0.51 4.93 10.66
N ILE A 223 -0.58 4.16 11.74
CA ILE A 223 -0.31 2.73 11.77
C ILE A 223 -1.43 1.98 12.49
N GLY A 224 -1.76 0.80 11.96
CA GLY A 224 -2.83 -0.04 12.48
C GLY A 224 -4.23 0.53 12.22
N HIS A 225 -5.23 -0.20 12.70
CA HIS A 225 -6.65 0.18 12.57
C HIS A 225 -7.09 1.20 13.62
N ALA A 226 -6.36 1.29 14.73
CA ALA A 226 -6.71 2.20 15.82
C ALA A 226 -6.55 3.65 15.35
N GLN A 227 -7.67 4.34 15.20
CA GLN A 227 -7.71 5.76 14.84
C GLN A 227 -7.32 6.68 16.01
N SER A 228 -6.89 6.11 17.15
CA SER A 228 -6.36 6.87 18.27
C SER A 228 -5.00 7.46 17.91
N ARG A 229 -4.84 8.75 18.18
CA ARG A 229 -3.63 9.49 17.88
C ARG A 229 -2.42 8.92 18.61
N ARG A 230 -1.34 8.65 17.89
CA ARG A 230 -0.06 8.17 18.41
C ARG A 230 1.01 9.20 18.11
N PHE A 231 1.20 10.14 19.05
CA PHE A 231 2.20 11.18 18.92
C PHE A 231 3.57 10.71 19.40
N ARG A 232 4.62 11.20 18.75
CA ARG A 232 5.99 11.14 19.25
C ARG A 232 6.82 12.26 18.65
N GLU A 233 7.93 12.60 19.31
CA GLU A 233 8.99 13.38 18.68
C GLU A 233 9.82 12.48 17.77
N LEU A 234 10.22 13.03 16.63
CA LEU A 234 11.13 12.42 15.69
C LEU A 234 12.20 13.42 15.31
N GLU A 235 13.45 12.99 15.38
CA GLU A 235 14.60 13.71 14.85
C GLU A 235 14.85 13.23 13.41
N PHE A 236 15.08 14.17 12.52
CA PHE A 236 15.30 13.93 11.11
C PHE A 236 16.76 14.21 10.74
N ASP A 237 17.32 13.44 9.82
CA ASP A 237 18.50 13.89 9.10
C ASP A 237 18.18 15.12 8.23
N GLN A 238 19.17 15.71 7.60
CA GLN A 238 18.99 16.93 6.82
C GLN A 238 18.04 16.74 5.63
N GLN A 239 18.07 15.56 4.97
CA GLN A 239 17.22 15.27 3.81
C GLN A 239 15.76 15.05 4.25
N ALA A 240 15.54 14.22 5.24
CA ALA A 240 14.22 13.98 5.82
C ALA A 240 13.61 15.25 6.41
N ALA A 241 14.42 16.09 7.08
CA ALA A 241 13.98 17.38 7.59
C ALA A 241 13.49 18.30 6.45
N SER A 242 14.19 18.36 5.33
CA SER A 242 13.75 19.14 4.16
C SER A 242 12.38 18.69 3.64
N VAL A 243 12.16 17.38 3.55
CA VAL A 243 10.85 16.81 3.13
C VAL A 243 9.78 17.15 4.18
N ALA A 244 10.07 16.94 5.46
CA ALA A 244 9.13 17.23 6.56
C ALA A 244 8.75 18.71 6.63
N MET A 245 9.73 19.62 6.47
CA MET A 245 9.49 21.07 6.47
C MET A 245 8.69 21.56 5.26
N SER A 246 8.77 20.84 4.13
CA SER A 246 7.94 21.13 2.96
C SER A 246 6.52 20.58 3.09
N ALA A 247 6.26 19.68 4.04
CA ALA A 247 4.97 19.07 4.27
C ALA A 247 4.01 20.08 4.92
N GLY A 248 3.15 20.69 4.11
CA GLY A 248 2.09 21.60 4.56
C GLY A 248 0.72 20.97 4.38
N SER A 249 -0.30 21.77 4.71
CA SER A 249 -1.70 21.38 4.47
C SER A 249 -2.18 21.82 3.10
N VAL A 250 -3.06 21.02 2.50
CA VAL A 250 -3.77 21.34 1.26
C VAL A 250 -5.26 21.21 1.52
N ASP A 251 -6.00 22.29 1.37
CA ASP A 251 -7.45 22.32 1.60
C ASP A 251 -7.87 21.72 2.97
N GLY A 252 -7.12 22.07 4.02
CA GLY A 252 -7.38 21.61 5.40
C GLY A 252 -7.05 20.12 5.63
N LEU A 253 -6.32 19.48 4.73
CA LEU A 253 -5.74 18.15 4.91
C LEU A 253 -4.22 18.25 4.93
N ASP A 254 -3.60 17.57 5.86
CA ASP A 254 -2.14 17.53 5.98
C ASP A 254 -1.57 16.45 5.05
N ARG A 255 -0.42 16.74 4.49
CA ARG A 255 0.31 15.82 3.63
C ARG A 255 0.84 14.66 4.48
N VAL A 256 0.76 13.45 3.94
CA VAL A 256 1.29 12.24 4.57
C VAL A 256 2.65 11.93 4.00
N LEU A 257 3.59 11.68 4.89
CA LEU A 257 4.93 11.21 4.54
C LEU A 257 5.03 9.71 4.85
N ALA A 258 5.81 8.99 4.05
CA ALA A 258 6.21 7.61 4.33
C ALA A 258 7.69 7.59 4.72
N ARG A 259 8.01 6.91 5.83
CA ARG A 259 9.36 6.61 6.23
C ARG A 259 9.64 5.13 6.06
N ILE A 260 10.72 4.81 5.37
CA ILE A 260 11.22 3.46 5.15
C ILE A 260 12.71 3.50 5.50
N ASP A 261 13.08 2.98 6.67
CA ASP A 261 14.42 3.14 7.27
C ASP A 261 14.81 4.63 7.39
N ASP A 262 15.81 5.05 6.62
CA ASP A 262 16.33 6.41 6.51
C ASP A 262 15.66 7.25 5.41
N LEU A 263 14.90 6.62 4.51
CA LEU A 263 14.23 7.31 3.41
C LEU A 263 12.93 7.94 3.87
N MET A 264 12.74 9.23 3.53
CA MET A 264 11.50 9.96 3.73
C MET A 264 10.88 10.34 2.39
N LEU A 265 9.65 9.91 2.16
CA LEU A 265 8.89 10.17 0.93
C LEU A 265 7.63 10.97 1.24
N ASP A 266 7.34 11.97 0.45
CA ASP A 266 6.06 12.66 0.47
C ASP A 266 5.07 11.93 -0.44
N LEU A 267 3.96 11.47 0.10
CA LEU A 267 2.94 10.73 -0.65
C LEU A 267 1.86 11.63 -1.28
N SER A 268 1.89 12.95 -1.04
CA SER A 268 0.93 13.83 -1.71
C SER A 268 1.20 13.88 -3.23
N PRO A 269 0.20 14.11 -4.07
CA PRO A 269 -1.19 14.42 -3.77
C PRO A 269 -2.07 13.16 -3.64
N PHE A 270 -1.52 12.00 -3.33
CA PHE A 270 -2.26 10.73 -3.35
C PHE A 270 -2.75 10.29 -1.97
N VAL A 271 -2.03 10.68 -0.90
CA VAL A 271 -2.40 10.33 0.48
C VAL A 271 -2.35 11.58 1.36
N TYR A 272 -3.40 11.77 2.14
CA TYR A 272 -3.55 12.88 3.08
C TYR A 272 -4.09 12.38 4.43
N ALA A 273 -3.94 13.20 5.44
CA ALA A 273 -4.54 12.97 6.75
C ALA A 273 -5.29 14.22 7.21
N GLY A 274 -6.36 14.03 7.94
CA GLY A 274 -7.15 15.10 8.52
C GLY A 274 -7.77 14.67 9.85
N ASP A 275 -8.19 15.63 10.63
CA ASP A 275 -8.92 15.34 11.86
C ASP A 275 -10.39 15.04 11.52
N ASP A 276 -11.04 14.20 12.31
CA ASP A 276 -12.48 14.03 12.26
C ASP A 276 -13.18 15.28 12.83
N ASP A 277 -14.51 15.33 12.70
CA ASP A 277 -15.31 16.48 13.16
C ASP A 277 -15.21 16.73 14.68
N THR A 278 -14.80 15.71 15.43
CA THR A 278 -14.61 15.81 16.88
C THR A 278 -13.18 16.27 17.27
N GLY A 279 -12.25 16.22 16.31
CA GLY A 279 -10.82 16.49 16.57
C GLY A 279 -10.10 15.41 17.38
N HIS A 280 -10.76 14.27 17.65
CA HIS A 280 -10.19 13.21 18.50
C HIS A 280 -9.57 12.06 17.69
N ARG A 281 -9.93 11.91 16.43
CA ARG A 281 -9.43 10.84 15.55
C ARG A 281 -8.81 11.42 14.32
N THR A 282 -7.83 10.72 13.79
CA THR A 282 -7.25 11.04 12.49
C THR A 282 -7.86 10.16 11.42
N ARG A 283 -8.29 10.79 10.34
CA ARG A 283 -8.77 10.13 9.13
C ARG A 283 -7.70 10.17 8.07
N VAL A 284 -7.48 9.05 7.39
CA VAL A 284 -6.62 8.98 6.22
C VAL A 284 -7.47 9.00 4.97
N PHE A 285 -7.05 9.79 3.99
CA PHE A 285 -7.72 9.98 2.72
C PHE A 285 -6.78 9.56 1.59
N GLU A 286 -7.30 8.78 0.66
CA GLU A 286 -6.58 8.38 -0.55
C GLU A 286 -7.20 9.04 -1.78
N PHE A 287 -6.36 9.31 -2.78
CA PHE A 287 -6.82 9.80 -4.06
C PHE A 287 -7.74 8.78 -4.74
N LYS A 288 -8.97 9.19 -5.03
CA LYS A 288 -9.99 8.40 -5.71
C LYS A 288 -10.06 8.71 -7.20
N SER A 289 -10.27 9.97 -7.54
CA SER A 289 -10.44 10.40 -8.94
C SER A 289 -10.17 11.87 -9.11
N LYS A 290 -9.95 12.26 -10.38
CA LYS A 290 -9.92 13.65 -10.82
C LYS A 290 -10.90 13.86 -11.97
N SER A 291 -11.71 14.89 -11.86
CA SER A 291 -12.58 15.36 -12.94
C SER A 291 -12.41 16.87 -13.10
N ALA A 292 -12.15 17.34 -14.33
CA ALA A 292 -11.92 18.76 -14.61
C ALA A 292 -11.17 19.50 -13.48
N ASP A 293 -11.89 20.32 -12.71
CA ASP A 293 -11.34 21.14 -11.63
C ASP A 293 -11.54 20.55 -10.24
N VAL A 294 -12.00 19.29 -10.14
CA VAL A 294 -12.30 18.63 -8.86
C VAL A 294 -11.35 17.47 -8.62
N TRP A 295 -10.72 17.49 -7.44
CA TRP A 295 -9.92 16.42 -6.87
C TRP A 295 -10.75 15.70 -5.83
N SER A 296 -10.93 14.40 -5.99
CA SER A 296 -11.74 13.58 -5.09
C SER A 296 -10.85 12.65 -4.29
N LEU A 297 -11.03 12.70 -2.98
CA LEU A 297 -10.34 11.88 -1.99
C LEU A 297 -11.36 10.99 -1.28
N GLU A 298 -11.01 9.76 -0.99
CA GLU A 298 -11.83 8.79 -0.28
C GLU A 298 -11.24 8.49 1.10
N CYS A 299 -12.06 8.61 2.13
CA CYS A 299 -11.68 8.22 3.48
C CYS A 299 -11.61 6.70 3.59
N VAL A 300 -10.49 6.16 4.04
CA VAL A 300 -10.27 4.71 4.16
C VAL A 300 -11.13 4.04 5.23
N ALA A 301 -11.63 4.82 6.20
CA ALA A 301 -12.40 4.32 7.33
C ALA A 301 -13.87 4.02 6.97
N ASP A 302 -14.49 4.90 6.19
CA ASP A 302 -15.93 4.89 5.95
C ASP A 302 -16.30 5.08 4.47
N SER A 303 -15.32 5.16 3.59
CA SER A 303 -15.45 5.36 2.14
C SER A 303 -16.17 6.67 1.78
N THR A 304 -16.29 7.62 2.73
CA THR A 304 -16.81 8.95 2.43
C THR A 304 -15.88 9.68 1.47
N THR A 305 -16.46 10.43 0.54
CA THR A 305 -15.70 11.18 -0.45
C THR A 305 -15.64 12.65 -0.06
N ARG A 306 -14.42 13.21 -0.03
CA ARG A 306 -14.15 14.63 0.08
C ARG A 306 -13.73 15.16 -1.28
N SER A 307 -14.33 16.26 -1.71
CA SER A 307 -14.00 16.93 -2.96
C SER A 307 -13.34 18.27 -2.66
N SER A 308 -12.30 18.60 -3.40
CA SER A 308 -11.58 19.88 -3.29
C SER A 308 -11.19 20.39 -4.68
N PRO A 309 -10.84 21.69 -4.84
CA PRO A 309 -10.29 22.20 -6.08
C PRO A 309 -9.04 21.43 -6.51
N SER A 310 -8.89 21.16 -7.82
CA SER A 310 -7.75 20.36 -8.30
C SER A 310 -6.43 21.12 -8.29
N THR A 311 -6.45 22.44 -8.47
CA THR A 311 -5.23 23.27 -8.62
C THR A 311 -4.19 23.10 -7.50
N PRO A 312 -4.54 23.15 -6.19
CA PRO A 312 -3.54 22.95 -5.13
C PRO A 312 -2.87 21.58 -5.18
N HIS A 313 -3.61 20.53 -5.53
CA HIS A 313 -3.09 19.18 -5.67
C HIS A 313 -2.22 19.01 -6.92
N GLU A 314 -2.62 19.64 -8.03
CA GLU A 314 -1.86 19.63 -9.28
C GLU A 314 -0.49 20.30 -9.15
N ASN A 315 -0.38 21.35 -8.35
CA ASN A 315 0.90 22.02 -8.08
C ASN A 315 1.93 21.08 -7.44
N LEU A 316 1.47 20.06 -6.70
CA LEU A 316 2.34 19.04 -6.12
C LEU A 316 2.86 18.02 -7.14
N LEU A 317 2.29 17.98 -8.34
CA LEU A 317 2.68 17.03 -9.38
C LEU A 317 3.97 17.41 -10.10
N GLY A 318 4.43 18.64 -9.97
CA GLY A 318 5.67 19.09 -10.60
C GLY A 318 6.86 18.18 -10.27
N ARG A 319 6.89 17.60 -9.07
CA ARG A 319 7.96 16.69 -8.65
C ARG A 319 8.00 15.34 -9.40
N PHE A 320 6.88 14.95 -10.03
CA PHE A 320 6.80 13.72 -10.83
C PHE A 320 7.06 13.96 -12.32
N GLN A 321 7.37 15.19 -12.71
CA GLN A 321 7.48 15.58 -14.11
C GLN A 321 8.55 14.78 -14.86
N SER A 322 9.67 14.47 -14.19
CA SER A 322 10.75 13.63 -14.74
C SER A 322 10.29 12.24 -15.18
N LEU A 323 9.25 11.68 -14.54
CA LEU A 323 8.77 10.32 -14.85
C LEU A 323 8.17 10.20 -16.26
N PHE A 324 7.74 11.31 -16.88
CA PHE A 324 7.10 11.33 -18.21
C PHE A 324 7.79 12.22 -19.24
N GLU A 325 8.79 13.01 -18.87
CA GLU A 325 9.53 13.82 -19.82
C GLU A 325 10.57 13.00 -20.59
N ASP A 326 10.79 13.38 -21.85
CA ASP A 326 11.93 12.86 -22.61
C ASP A 326 13.21 13.53 -22.11
N VAL A 327 14.17 12.72 -21.69
CA VAL A 327 15.55 13.16 -21.40
C VAL A 327 16.32 13.50 -22.70
N GLY A 328 15.68 13.33 -23.85
CA GLY A 328 16.28 13.53 -25.16
C GLY A 328 15.66 14.70 -25.91
N GLY A 329 16.08 15.94 -25.63
CA GLY A 329 15.62 17.05 -26.42
C GLY A 329 16.19 18.42 -26.06
N ARG A 330 17.43 18.49 -25.59
CA ARG A 330 18.28 19.68 -25.73
C ARG A 330 19.71 19.20 -26.01
N VAL A 331 19.99 19.00 -27.29
CA VAL A 331 21.32 19.12 -27.85
C VAL A 331 21.40 20.50 -28.47
#